data_e6354bd1031723d3cb438f5451820dfe
#
_entry.id   e6354bd1031723d3cb438f5451820dfe
#
_cell.length_a   1.000
_cell.length_b   1.000
_cell.length_c   1.000
_cell.angle_alpha   90.00
_cell.angle_beta   90.00
_cell.angle_gamma   90.00
#
_symmetry.space_group_name_H-M   'P 1'
#
loop_
_entity.id
_entity.type
_entity.pdbx_description
1 polymer ?
#
loop_
_entity_poly.entity_id
_entity_poly.type
_entity_poly.pdbx_seq_one_letter_code
_entity_poly.pdbx_strand_id
1 'polypeptide(L)'
;MPTTLNIKHFAPPRLSLRFIPVWRRNFLVWRKLAGPSILGNLADPMLYMLGFGYGLGSLMPEVGGARYITFLAAGTICYSTMNSATFEVLYSGFSRMHVQKTWDAILNAPMSLDDVMLAELIWGASKSLLSGLAILAVIWVMGLQQSWLLSLWVLPVVILIGLTFSAMGLVMTALSPSYDFFMYYFTLVITPMVLLCGVFYPVDRLPDFLQIAAAWLPLSHAIDLVRPLILGHLPAHIAGHIAALAAWGLLSYWLALGFTRHRLLK
;
A
#
# COMPACT_ATOMS: atom_id res chain seq x y z
N MET A 1 10.51 12.98 30.59
CA MET A 1 11.70 13.59 29.97
C MET A 1 11.72 13.17 28.50
N PRO A 2 11.84 14.07 27.54
CA PRO A 2 12.01 13.69 26.14
C PRO A 2 13.38 13.00 26.01
N THR A 3 13.33 11.69 25.79
CA THR A 3 14.53 10.91 25.49
C THR A 3 15.04 11.39 24.13
N THR A 4 16.24 11.97 24.11
CA THR A 4 16.91 12.44 22.89
C THR A 4 17.01 11.30 21.88
N LEU A 5 16.60 11.56 20.64
CA LEU A 5 16.74 10.63 19.51
C LEU A 5 18.23 10.29 19.37
N ASN A 6 18.60 9.05 19.69
CA ASN A 6 19.98 8.60 19.56
C ASN A 6 20.20 8.04 18.14
N ILE A 7 21.22 8.52 17.45
CA ILE A 7 21.58 8.10 16.07
C ILE A 7 21.77 6.58 15.98
N LYS A 8 22.11 5.89 17.08
CA LYS A 8 22.24 4.43 17.13
C LYS A 8 20.95 3.68 16.78
N HIS A 9 19.76 4.27 17.00
CA HIS A 9 18.49 3.64 16.62
C HIS A 9 18.29 3.57 15.10
N PHE A 10 18.96 4.43 14.33
CA PHE A 10 18.91 4.46 12.86
C PHE A 10 19.99 3.62 12.18
N ALA A 11 20.63 2.71 12.91
CA ALA A 11 21.55 1.74 12.32
C ALA A 11 20.86 0.89 11.24
N PRO A 12 21.58 0.45 10.19
CA PRO A 12 21.01 -0.37 9.13
C PRO A 12 20.36 -1.65 9.70
N PRO A 13 19.29 -2.14 9.06
CA PRO A 13 18.57 -3.32 9.53
C PRO A 13 19.43 -4.58 9.44
N ARG A 14 19.35 -5.44 10.44
CA ARG A 14 19.91 -6.78 10.41
C ARG A 14 18.89 -7.73 9.82
N LEU A 15 18.92 -7.89 8.50
CA LEU A 15 18.00 -8.77 7.80
C LEU A 15 18.37 -10.24 8.03
N SER A 16 17.44 -11.04 8.50
CA SER A 16 17.60 -12.48 8.68
C SER A 16 16.36 -13.22 8.22
N LEU A 17 16.47 -14.52 7.95
CA LEU A 17 15.31 -15.36 7.59
C LEU A 17 14.39 -15.67 8.78
N ARG A 18 14.72 -15.18 9.98
CA ARG A 18 13.91 -15.37 11.19
C ARG A 18 12.56 -14.62 11.13
N PHE A 19 12.38 -13.69 10.19
CA PHE A 19 11.08 -13.05 9.96
C PHE A 19 10.01 -14.06 9.50
N ILE A 20 10.39 -15.19 8.85
CA ILE A 20 9.46 -16.16 8.25
C ILE A 20 8.48 -16.76 9.28
N PRO A 21 8.90 -17.23 10.47
CA PRO A 21 7.97 -17.72 11.49
C PRO A 21 6.94 -16.67 11.93
N VAL A 22 7.33 -15.40 12.03
CA VAL A 22 6.42 -14.31 12.41
C VAL A 22 5.43 -14.03 11.30
N TRP A 23 5.89 -13.95 10.06
CA TRP A 23 5.02 -13.84 8.88
C TRP A 23 4.02 -15.00 8.80
N ARG A 24 4.51 -16.25 8.97
CA ARG A 24 3.67 -17.46 8.95
C ARG A 24 2.60 -17.43 10.04
N ARG A 25 2.95 -16.96 11.26
CA ARG A 25 1.99 -16.76 12.33
C ARG A 25 0.87 -15.81 11.90
N ASN A 26 1.21 -14.64 11.35
CA ASN A 26 0.25 -13.65 10.88
C ASN A 26 -0.67 -14.24 9.80
N PHE A 27 -0.11 -14.98 8.85
CA PHE A 27 -0.86 -15.71 7.83
C PHE A 27 -1.83 -16.73 8.41
N LEU A 28 -1.41 -17.56 9.37
CA LEU A 28 -2.25 -18.60 9.97
C LEU A 28 -3.41 -18.00 10.78
N VAL A 29 -3.19 -16.86 11.45
CA VAL A 29 -4.25 -16.13 12.15
C VAL A 29 -5.25 -15.56 11.15
N TRP A 30 -4.76 -14.88 10.11
CA TRP A 30 -5.60 -14.28 9.08
C TRP A 30 -6.41 -15.31 8.29
N ARG A 31 -5.84 -16.47 7.98
CA ARG A 31 -6.52 -17.54 7.22
C ARG A 31 -7.87 -17.95 7.81
N LYS A 32 -8.03 -17.84 9.14
CA LYS A 32 -9.30 -18.13 9.83
C LYS A 32 -10.40 -17.11 9.49
N LEU A 33 -10.03 -15.90 9.08
CA LEU A 33 -10.92 -14.80 8.74
C LEU A 33 -10.74 -14.35 7.27
N ALA A 34 -10.14 -15.21 6.43
CA ALA A 34 -9.80 -14.86 5.06
C ALA A 34 -11.03 -14.44 4.22
N GLY A 35 -12.15 -15.17 4.33
CA GLY A 35 -13.37 -14.86 3.60
C GLY A 35 -13.89 -13.44 3.89
N PRO A 36 -14.25 -13.11 5.14
CA PRO A 36 -14.66 -11.76 5.49
C PRO A 36 -13.62 -10.67 5.16
N SER A 37 -12.33 -10.97 5.33
CA SER A 37 -11.25 -10.03 5.03
C SER A 37 -11.15 -9.71 3.52
N ILE A 38 -11.26 -10.72 2.66
CA ILE A 38 -11.22 -10.53 1.20
C ILE A 38 -12.46 -9.76 0.75
N LEU A 39 -13.65 -10.15 1.22
CA LEU A 39 -14.90 -9.45 0.90
C LEU A 39 -14.86 -7.97 1.32
N GLY A 40 -14.39 -7.68 2.54
CA GLY A 40 -14.27 -6.30 3.01
C GLY A 40 -13.30 -5.46 2.18
N ASN A 41 -12.14 -6.04 1.81
CA ASN A 41 -11.16 -5.33 0.98
C ASN A 41 -11.62 -5.16 -0.49
N LEU A 42 -12.54 -5.99 -0.96
CA LEU A 42 -13.07 -5.95 -2.32
C LEU A 42 -14.28 -5.01 -2.43
N ALA A 43 -15.10 -4.94 -1.40
CA ALA A 43 -16.39 -4.22 -1.45
C ALA A 43 -16.21 -2.73 -1.75
N ASP A 44 -15.36 -2.04 -1.01
CA ASP A 44 -15.14 -0.59 -1.15
C ASP A 44 -14.60 -0.22 -2.55
N PRO A 45 -13.49 -0.80 -3.06
CA PRO A 45 -13.02 -0.55 -4.42
C PRO A 45 -14.03 -0.90 -5.51
N MET A 46 -14.80 -1.98 -5.31
CA MET A 46 -15.84 -2.39 -6.26
C MET A 46 -16.98 -1.36 -6.33
N LEU A 47 -17.40 -0.81 -5.19
CA LEU A 47 -18.42 0.24 -5.15
C LEU A 47 -17.94 1.49 -5.91
N TYR A 48 -16.68 1.91 -5.73
CA TYR A 48 -16.12 3.01 -6.51
C TYR A 48 -16.05 2.68 -7.99
N MET A 49 -15.57 1.51 -8.37
CA MET A 49 -15.41 1.11 -9.75
C MET A 49 -16.77 1.01 -10.47
N LEU A 50 -17.77 0.40 -9.84
CA LEU A 50 -19.11 0.26 -10.43
C LEU A 50 -19.88 1.57 -10.35
N GLY A 51 -19.90 2.24 -9.20
CA GLY A 51 -20.65 3.48 -9.00
C GLY A 51 -20.14 4.60 -9.90
N PHE A 52 -18.86 4.90 -9.87
CA PHE A 52 -18.30 5.94 -10.73
C PHE A 52 -18.12 5.45 -12.17
N GLY A 53 -17.73 4.19 -12.38
CA GLY A 53 -17.49 3.64 -13.72
C GLY A 53 -18.75 3.67 -14.59
N TYR A 54 -19.91 3.34 -14.05
CA TYR A 54 -21.19 3.44 -14.75
C TYR A 54 -21.83 4.82 -14.57
N GLY A 55 -21.80 5.39 -13.36
CA GLY A 55 -22.40 6.68 -13.06
C GLY A 55 -21.73 7.82 -13.83
N LEU A 56 -20.48 8.12 -13.55
CA LEU A 56 -19.73 9.16 -14.26
C LEU A 56 -19.37 8.73 -15.70
N GLY A 57 -19.19 7.44 -15.95
CA GLY A 57 -18.93 6.91 -17.28
C GLY A 57 -20.09 7.17 -18.28
N SER A 58 -21.32 7.35 -17.79
CA SER A 58 -22.46 7.77 -18.64
C SER A 58 -22.34 9.23 -19.10
N LEU A 59 -21.68 10.09 -18.30
CA LEU A 59 -21.46 11.50 -18.59
C LEU A 59 -20.14 11.74 -19.34
N MET A 60 -19.14 10.90 -19.08
CA MET A 60 -17.80 10.97 -19.67
C MET A 60 -17.41 9.57 -20.18
N PRO A 61 -17.85 9.16 -21.38
CA PRO A 61 -17.64 7.79 -21.87
C PRO A 61 -16.18 7.43 -22.05
N GLU A 62 -15.34 8.40 -22.41
CA GLU A 62 -13.90 8.22 -22.66
C GLU A 62 -13.06 9.26 -21.91
N VAL A 63 -11.98 8.79 -21.32
CA VAL A 63 -10.99 9.60 -20.60
C VAL A 63 -9.59 9.03 -20.90
N GLY A 64 -8.69 9.91 -21.36
CA GLY A 64 -7.32 9.49 -21.68
C GLY A 64 -7.22 8.44 -22.80
N GLY A 65 -8.15 8.47 -23.77
CA GLY A 65 -8.19 7.51 -24.88
C GLY A 65 -8.71 6.11 -24.53
N ALA A 66 -9.31 5.95 -23.34
CA ALA A 66 -9.89 4.69 -22.88
C ALA A 66 -11.30 4.90 -22.33
N ARG A 67 -12.11 3.84 -22.29
CA ARG A 67 -13.41 3.87 -21.59
C ARG A 67 -13.18 4.24 -20.14
N TYR A 68 -14.00 5.14 -19.57
CA TYR A 68 -13.84 5.65 -18.22
C TYR A 68 -13.76 4.52 -17.16
N ILE A 69 -14.57 3.47 -17.31
CA ILE A 69 -14.53 2.31 -16.41
C ILE A 69 -13.17 1.59 -16.43
N THR A 70 -12.51 1.49 -17.58
CA THR A 70 -11.17 0.89 -17.70
C THR A 70 -10.10 1.78 -17.08
N PHE A 71 -10.20 3.10 -17.30
CA PHE A 71 -9.34 4.09 -16.68
C PHE A 71 -9.44 4.01 -15.16
N LEU A 72 -10.66 3.96 -14.63
CA LEU A 72 -10.94 3.87 -13.19
C LEU A 72 -10.47 2.54 -12.59
N ALA A 73 -10.69 1.42 -13.30
CA ALA A 73 -10.28 0.09 -12.86
C ALA A 73 -8.78 0.01 -12.56
N ALA A 74 -7.94 0.59 -13.41
CA ALA A 74 -6.50 0.65 -13.20
C ALA A 74 -6.12 1.48 -11.94
N GLY A 75 -6.76 2.62 -11.74
CA GLY A 75 -6.60 3.42 -10.52
C GLY A 75 -7.08 2.68 -9.26
N THR A 76 -8.16 1.93 -9.39
CA THR A 76 -8.76 1.15 -8.29
C THR A 76 -7.84 0.03 -7.80
N ILE A 77 -7.07 -0.64 -8.67
CA ILE A 77 -6.05 -1.61 -8.23
C ILE A 77 -5.02 -0.94 -7.31
N CYS A 78 -4.47 0.21 -7.74
CA CYS A 78 -3.48 0.92 -6.96
C CYS A 78 -4.04 1.41 -5.62
N TYR A 79 -5.24 1.98 -5.63
CA TYR A 79 -5.97 2.42 -4.44
C TYR A 79 -6.22 1.25 -3.47
N SER A 80 -6.77 0.15 -3.95
CA SER A 80 -7.09 -1.03 -3.13
C SER A 80 -5.84 -1.63 -2.51
N THR A 81 -4.76 -1.75 -3.29
CA THR A 81 -3.47 -2.28 -2.81
C THR A 81 -2.87 -1.37 -1.74
N MET A 82 -2.82 -0.07 -1.98
CA MET A 82 -2.36 0.93 -1.02
C MET A 82 -3.17 0.88 0.28
N ASN A 83 -4.50 0.90 0.15
CA ASN A 83 -5.41 0.92 1.28
C ASN A 83 -5.28 -0.35 2.14
N SER A 84 -5.27 -1.53 1.50
CA SER A 84 -5.10 -2.82 2.19
C SER A 84 -3.76 -2.92 2.93
N ALA A 85 -2.65 -2.49 2.31
CA ALA A 85 -1.33 -2.45 2.94
C ALA A 85 -1.31 -1.53 4.16
N THR A 86 -1.84 -0.32 3.98
CA THR A 86 -1.90 0.72 5.02
C THR A 86 -2.75 0.28 6.20
N PHE A 87 -3.97 -0.21 5.96
CA PHE A 87 -4.86 -0.67 7.02
C PHE A 87 -4.27 -1.83 7.82
N GLU A 88 -3.62 -2.80 7.14
CA GLU A 88 -3.02 -3.94 7.84
C GLU A 88 -1.97 -3.50 8.85
N VAL A 89 -1.04 -2.63 8.46
CA VAL A 89 0.04 -2.24 9.36
C VAL A 89 -0.40 -1.22 10.41
N LEU A 90 -1.35 -0.33 10.09
CA LEU A 90 -1.87 0.64 11.04
C LEU A 90 -2.76 -0.02 12.10
N TYR A 91 -3.75 -0.80 11.71
CA TYR A 91 -4.71 -1.36 12.67
C TYR A 91 -4.25 -2.70 13.23
N SER A 92 -3.96 -3.68 12.38
CA SER A 92 -3.55 -5.01 12.86
C SER A 92 -2.14 -5.01 13.41
N GLY A 93 -1.18 -4.31 12.74
CA GLY A 93 0.20 -4.16 13.19
C GLY A 93 0.29 -3.44 14.54
N PHE A 94 -0.38 -2.30 14.67
CA PHE A 94 -0.45 -1.55 15.93
C PHE A 94 -1.12 -2.36 17.05
N SER A 95 -2.20 -3.08 16.73
CA SER A 95 -2.84 -3.97 17.69
C SER A 95 -1.87 -5.02 18.22
N ARG A 96 -1.10 -5.67 17.35
CA ARG A 96 -0.08 -6.66 17.73
C ARG A 96 1.03 -6.06 18.57
N MET A 97 1.44 -4.84 18.25
CA MET A 97 2.49 -4.13 19.00
C MET A 97 2.00 -3.64 20.35
N HIS A 98 0.89 -2.92 20.40
CA HIS A 98 0.51 -2.09 21.55
C HIS A 98 -0.57 -2.71 22.42
N VAL A 99 -1.62 -3.30 21.81
CA VAL A 99 -2.79 -3.82 22.54
C VAL A 99 -2.57 -5.26 22.97
N GLN A 100 -2.25 -6.14 22.04
CA GLN A 100 -2.03 -7.56 22.29
C GLN A 100 -0.65 -7.87 22.87
N LYS A 101 0.30 -6.92 22.79
CA LYS A 101 1.71 -7.09 23.17
C LYS A 101 2.37 -8.33 22.59
N THR A 102 1.93 -8.71 21.38
CA THR A 102 2.44 -9.88 20.67
C THR A 102 3.92 -9.72 20.33
N TRP A 103 4.35 -8.49 20.00
CA TRP A 103 5.75 -8.22 19.69
C TRP A 103 6.63 -8.45 20.92
N ASP A 104 6.21 -8.02 22.11
CA ASP A 104 6.93 -8.26 23.36
C ASP A 104 7.11 -9.77 23.62
N ALA A 105 6.05 -10.55 23.40
CA ALA A 105 6.10 -12.00 23.54
C ALA A 105 7.06 -12.65 22.53
N ILE A 106 7.12 -12.18 21.29
CA ILE A 106 8.05 -12.67 20.25
C ILE A 106 9.50 -12.30 20.60
N LEU A 107 9.72 -11.10 21.12
CA LEU A 107 11.05 -10.62 21.50
C LEU A 107 11.63 -11.33 22.73
N ASN A 108 10.83 -12.07 23.50
CA ASN A 108 11.33 -12.99 24.54
C ASN A 108 11.96 -14.27 23.97
N ALA A 109 11.72 -14.58 22.68
CA ALA A 109 12.43 -15.62 21.94
C ALA A 109 13.73 -15.03 21.32
N PRO A 110 14.64 -15.85 20.77
CA PRO A 110 15.86 -15.36 20.13
C PRO A 110 15.56 -14.69 18.76
N MET A 111 14.73 -13.67 18.79
CA MET A 111 14.28 -12.87 17.66
C MET A 111 14.69 -11.42 17.84
N SER A 112 15.04 -10.74 16.75
CA SER A 112 15.33 -9.32 16.77
C SER A 112 14.06 -8.49 16.43
N LEU A 113 14.06 -7.23 16.88
CA LEU A 113 12.99 -6.30 16.49
C LEU A 113 12.97 -6.09 14.97
N ASP A 114 14.13 -6.15 14.32
CA ASP A 114 14.27 -6.02 12.87
C ASP A 114 13.55 -7.18 12.14
N ASP A 115 13.62 -8.41 12.69
CA ASP A 115 12.91 -9.57 12.13
C ASP A 115 11.39 -9.39 12.25
N VAL A 116 10.91 -8.85 13.37
CA VAL A 116 9.48 -8.56 13.58
C VAL A 116 9.01 -7.49 12.60
N MET A 117 9.76 -6.40 12.46
CA MET A 117 9.43 -5.30 11.55
C MET A 117 9.42 -5.75 10.09
N LEU A 118 10.39 -6.58 9.69
CA LEU A 118 10.43 -7.15 8.34
C LEU A 118 9.23 -8.08 8.09
N ALA A 119 8.86 -8.89 9.09
CA ALA A 119 7.69 -9.75 8.99
C ALA A 119 6.39 -8.96 8.82
N GLU A 120 6.23 -7.84 9.54
CA GLU A 120 5.06 -6.96 9.41
C GLU A 120 5.02 -6.27 8.05
N LEU A 121 6.17 -5.79 7.54
CA LEU A 121 6.29 -5.22 6.21
C LEU A 121 5.83 -6.21 5.13
N ILE A 122 6.42 -7.41 5.14
CA ILE A 122 6.12 -8.45 4.15
C ILE A 122 4.68 -8.95 4.32
N TRP A 123 4.16 -9.01 5.54
CA TRP A 123 2.78 -9.41 5.79
C TRP A 123 1.78 -8.38 5.21
N GLY A 124 1.99 -7.09 5.43
CA GLY A 124 1.18 -6.03 4.83
C GLY A 124 1.20 -6.08 3.30
N ALA A 125 2.38 -6.27 2.70
CA ALA A 125 2.54 -6.45 1.26
C ALA A 125 1.85 -7.74 0.75
N SER A 126 1.91 -8.85 1.49
CA SER A 126 1.24 -10.10 1.13
C SER A 126 -0.29 -9.94 1.13
N LYS A 127 -0.82 -9.23 2.12
CA LYS A 127 -2.26 -8.97 2.22
C LYS A 127 -2.74 -8.01 1.12
N SER A 128 -1.95 -6.99 0.81
CA SER A 128 -2.26 -6.07 -0.28
C SER A 128 -2.17 -6.74 -1.66
N LEU A 129 -1.27 -7.71 -1.84
CA LEU A 129 -1.23 -8.54 -3.04
C LEU A 129 -2.53 -9.30 -3.24
N LEU A 130 -3.11 -9.88 -2.18
CA LEU A 130 -4.41 -10.56 -2.27
C LEU A 130 -5.53 -9.60 -2.66
N SER A 131 -5.52 -8.37 -2.14
CA SER A 131 -6.47 -7.32 -2.52
C SER A 131 -6.31 -6.92 -3.99
N GLY A 132 -5.08 -6.66 -4.44
CA GLY A 132 -4.78 -6.34 -5.83
C GLY A 132 -5.14 -7.47 -6.80
N LEU A 133 -4.87 -8.73 -6.43
CA LEU A 133 -5.27 -9.91 -7.20
C LEU A 133 -6.79 -10.03 -7.33
N ALA A 134 -7.53 -9.75 -6.25
CA ALA A 134 -8.99 -9.82 -6.27
C ALA A 134 -9.58 -8.78 -7.25
N ILE A 135 -9.09 -7.54 -7.21
CA ILE A 135 -9.53 -6.51 -8.17
C ILE A 135 -9.08 -6.84 -9.61
N LEU A 136 -7.87 -7.34 -9.79
CA LEU A 136 -7.37 -7.75 -11.10
C LEU A 136 -8.23 -8.89 -11.68
N ALA A 137 -8.64 -9.85 -10.86
CA ALA A 137 -9.56 -10.92 -11.28
C ALA A 137 -10.93 -10.36 -11.72
N VAL A 138 -11.46 -9.37 -11.01
CA VAL A 138 -12.70 -8.68 -11.41
C VAL A 138 -12.51 -7.98 -12.76
N ILE A 139 -11.40 -7.29 -12.97
CA ILE A 139 -11.08 -6.63 -14.25
C ILE A 139 -11.04 -7.66 -15.39
N TRP A 140 -10.47 -8.84 -15.14
CA TRP A 140 -10.43 -9.93 -16.12
C TRP A 140 -11.82 -10.49 -16.42
N VAL A 141 -12.64 -10.73 -15.41
CA VAL A 141 -14.02 -11.21 -15.59
C VAL A 141 -14.87 -10.20 -16.35
N MET A 142 -14.69 -8.91 -16.09
CA MET A 142 -15.40 -7.82 -16.80
C MET A 142 -14.84 -7.53 -18.20
N GLY A 143 -13.72 -8.13 -18.60
CA GLY A 143 -13.08 -7.88 -19.90
C GLY A 143 -12.58 -6.45 -20.08
N LEU A 144 -12.13 -5.80 -19.00
CA LEU A 144 -11.69 -4.41 -19.03
C LEU A 144 -10.22 -4.25 -19.44
N GLN A 145 -9.43 -5.32 -19.41
CA GLN A 145 -8.04 -5.31 -19.87
C GLN A 145 -7.99 -5.40 -21.41
N GLN A 146 -7.03 -4.71 -22.01
CA GLN A 146 -6.77 -4.80 -23.45
C GLN A 146 -5.78 -5.93 -23.80
N SER A 147 -4.91 -6.31 -22.85
CA SER A 147 -3.93 -7.39 -23.04
C SER A 147 -3.80 -8.24 -21.78
N TRP A 148 -4.05 -9.56 -21.91
CA TRP A 148 -3.88 -10.52 -20.82
C TRP A 148 -2.42 -10.62 -20.37
N LEU A 149 -1.50 -10.64 -21.32
CA LEU A 149 -0.07 -10.80 -21.02
C LEU A 149 0.49 -9.60 -20.28
N LEU A 150 0.13 -8.38 -20.70
CA LEU A 150 0.59 -7.17 -20.03
C LEU A 150 -0.08 -6.98 -18.67
N SER A 151 -1.34 -7.36 -18.51
CA SER A 151 -2.02 -7.27 -17.22
C SER A 151 -1.42 -8.17 -16.13
N LEU A 152 -0.71 -9.26 -16.49
CA LEU A 152 0.04 -10.07 -15.53
C LEU A 152 1.22 -9.30 -14.90
N TRP A 153 1.83 -8.37 -15.64
CA TRP A 153 2.91 -7.52 -15.12
C TRP A 153 2.44 -6.51 -14.06
N VAL A 154 1.13 -6.39 -13.85
CA VAL A 154 0.58 -5.65 -12.72
C VAL A 154 0.96 -6.32 -11.38
N LEU A 155 1.12 -7.65 -11.32
CA LEU A 155 1.39 -8.37 -10.07
C LEU A 155 2.69 -7.96 -9.38
N PRO A 156 3.86 -7.92 -10.06
CA PRO A 156 5.08 -7.41 -9.41
C PRO A 156 4.96 -5.94 -9.00
N VAL A 157 4.22 -5.12 -9.74
CA VAL A 157 3.98 -3.73 -9.37
C VAL A 157 3.12 -3.65 -8.10
N VAL A 158 2.08 -4.47 -7.97
CA VAL A 158 1.24 -4.56 -6.77
C VAL A 158 2.05 -4.97 -5.53
N ILE A 159 3.02 -5.88 -5.68
CA ILE A 159 3.93 -6.24 -4.57
C ILE A 159 4.76 -5.00 -4.16
N LEU A 160 5.30 -4.27 -5.11
CA LEU A 160 6.09 -3.07 -4.84
C LEU A 160 5.24 -1.98 -4.15
N ILE A 161 4.01 -1.74 -4.64
CA ILE A 161 3.04 -0.83 -4.00
C ILE A 161 2.80 -1.28 -2.55
N GLY A 162 2.52 -2.56 -2.35
CA GLY A 162 2.28 -3.14 -1.03
C GLY A 162 3.45 -2.93 -0.06
N LEU A 163 4.68 -3.16 -0.51
CA LEU A 163 5.89 -2.91 0.28
C LEU A 163 6.05 -1.43 0.62
N THR A 164 5.87 -0.55 -0.36
CA THR A 164 6.00 0.91 -0.18
C THR A 164 4.99 1.43 0.86
N PHE A 165 3.72 1.12 0.69
CA PHE A 165 2.68 1.63 1.59
C PHE A 165 2.63 0.92 2.94
N SER A 166 3.03 -0.35 3.04
CA SER A 166 3.27 -0.99 4.33
C SER A 166 4.42 -0.31 5.08
N ALA A 167 5.51 0.04 4.41
CA ALA A 167 6.62 0.76 5.04
C ALA A 167 6.19 2.14 5.55
N MET A 168 5.45 2.91 4.74
CA MET A 168 4.91 4.22 5.14
C MET A 168 3.95 4.09 6.33
N GLY A 169 3.06 3.09 6.31
CA GLY A 169 2.15 2.80 7.41
C GLY A 169 2.88 2.40 8.69
N LEU A 170 3.98 1.63 8.60
CA LEU A 170 4.80 1.26 9.76
C LEU A 170 5.46 2.46 10.43
N VAL A 171 5.81 3.53 9.68
CA VAL A 171 6.28 4.79 10.29
C VAL A 171 5.18 5.35 11.22
N MET A 172 3.96 5.39 10.73
CA MET A 172 2.83 5.90 11.51
C MET A 172 2.51 4.99 12.71
N THR A 173 2.59 3.67 12.52
CA THR A 173 2.45 2.69 13.61
C THR A 173 3.48 2.94 14.72
N ALA A 174 4.72 3.23 14.36
CA ALA A 174 5.79 3.52 15.33
C ALA A 174 5.57 4.83 16.09
N LEU A 175 5.04 5.86 15.42
CA LEU A 175 4.84 7.20 16.00
C LEU A 175 3.52 7.32 16.77
N SER A 176 2.51 6.53 16.41
CA SER A 176 1.15 6.70 16.94
C SER A 176 1.04 6.34 18.42
N PRO A 177 0.41 7.20 19.24
CA PRO A 177 0.05 6.89 20.62
C PRO A 177 -1.24 6.07 20.73
N SER A 178 -2.18 6.20 19.78
CA SER A 178 -3.50 5.57 19.81
C SER A 178 -4.06 5.37 18.39
N TYR A 179 -5.16 4.63 18.28
CA TYR A 179 -5.87 4.44 17.00
C TYR A 179 -6.40 5.73 16.39
N ASP A 180 -6.80 6.70 17.21
CA ASP A 180 -7.35 7.99 16.74
C ASP A 180 -6.33 8.77 15.90
N PHE A 181 -5.03 8.59 16.18
CA PHE A 181 -3.97 9.23 15.42
C PHE A 181 -3.95 8.81 13.94
N PHE A 182 -4.46 7.63 13.62
CA PHE A 182 -4.52 7.14 12.23
C PHE A 182 -5.50 7.94 11.37
N MET A 183 -6.54 8.55 11.98
CA MET A 183 -7.45 9.44 11.27
C MET A 183 -6.71 10.61 10.62
N TYR A 184 -5.73 11.18 11.32
CA TYR A 184 -4.91 12.26 10.75
C TYR A 184 -4.12 11.79 9.54
N TYR A 185 -3.54 10.60 9.59
CA TYR A 185 -2.81 10.04 8.45
C TYR A 185 -3.73 9.79 7.25
N PHE A 186 -4.90 9.21 7.48
CA PHE A 186 -5.87 9.01 6.40
C PHE A 186 -6.34 10.34 5.81
N THR A 187 -6.69 11.31 6.64
CA THR A 187 -7.25 12.59 6.18
C THR A 187 -6.21 13.49 5.52
N LEU A 188 -4.99 13.55 6.07
CA LEU A 188 -3.97 14.51 5.62
C LEU A 188 -2.99 13.93 4.60
N VAL A 189 -2.86 12.60 4.50
CA VAL A 189 -1.90 11.96 3.59
C VAL A 189 -2.61 11.10 2.56
N ILE A 190 -3.38 10.11 3.01
CA ILE A 190 -3.98 9.12 2.10
C ILE A 190 -5.08 9.74 1.23
N THR A 191 -6.03 10.47 1.82
CA THR A 191 -7.14 11.07 1.05
C THR A 191 -6.66 12.08 0.01
N PRO A 192 -5.79 13.07 0.31
CA PRO A 192 -5.24 13.94 -0.72
C PRO A 192 -4.46 13.18 -1.80
N MET A 193 -3.70 12.15 -1.42
CA MET A 193 -2.97 11.32 -2.37
C MET A 193 -3.92 10.62 -3.35
N VAL A 194 -5.02 10.02 -2.87
CA VAL A 194 -6.03 9.37 -3.71
C VAL A 194 -6.68 10.35 -4.67
N LEU A 195 -6.95 11.56 -4.22
CA LEU A 195 -7.58 12.60 -5.04
C LEU A 195 -6.64 13.20 -6.07
N LEU A 196 -5.36 13.42 -5.73
CA LEU A 196 -4.42 14.13 -6.60
C LEU A 196 -3.69 13.22 -7.60
N CYS A 197 -3.48 11.93 -7.27
CA CYS A 197 -2.65 11.05 -8.06
C CYS A 197 -3.33 10.42 -9.29
N GLY A 198 -4.52 10.87 -9.65
CA GLY A 198 -5.16 10.42 -10.89
C GLY A 198 -5.89 9.07 -10.77
N VAL A 199 -6.36 8.68 -9.58
CA VAL A 199 -7.19 7.49 -9.41
C VAL A 199 -8.51 7.63 -10.16
N PHE A 200 -9.19 8.76 -9.99
CA PHE A 200 -10.55 8.99 -10.48
C PHE A 200 -10.61 9.84 -11.77
N TYR A 201 -9.63 10.66 -12.02
CA TYR A 201 -9.52 11.53 -13.19
C TYR A 201 -8.07 11.77 -13.59
N PRO A 202 -7.79 12.18 -14.83
CA PRO A 202 -6.43 12.45 -15.29
C PRO A 202 -5.79 13.62 -14.54
N VAL A 203 -4.51 13.46 -14.18
CA VAL A 203 -3.74 14.47 -13.43
C VAL A 203 -3.54 15.76 -14.23
N ASP A 204 -3.51 15.68 -15.56
CA ASP A 204 -3.37 16.82 -16.48
C ASP A 204 -4.54 17.82 -16.44
N ARG A 205 -5.66 17.45 -15.82
CA ARG A 205 -6.80 18.33 -15.58
C ARG A 205 -6.68 19.18 -14.31
N LEU A 206 -5.68 18.89 -13.48
CA LEU A 206 -5.41 19.68 -12.27
C LEU A 206 -4.63 20.95 -12.60
N PRO A 207 -4.71 22.00 -11.76
CA PRO A 207 -3.79 23.15 -11.81
C PRO A 207 -2.33 22.71 -11.72
N ASP A 208 -1.42 23.42 -12.38
CA ASP A 208 -0.01 23.05 -12.51
C ASP A 208 0.69 22.74 -11.18
N PHE A 209 0.41 23.53 -10.14
CA PHE A 209 1.00 23.30 -8.82
C PHE A 209 0.58 21.96 -8.19
N LEU A 210 -0.65 21.50 -8.46
CA LEU A 210 -1.13 20.20 -8.00
C LEU A 210 -0.57 19.05 -8.84
N GLN A 211 -0.36 19.26 -10.14
CA GLN A 211 0.33 18.28 -10.99
C GLN A 211 1.77 18.04 -10.50
N ILE A 212 2.50 19.11 -10.17
CA ILE A 212 3.85 19.03 -9.60
C ILE A 212 3.82 18.29 -8.27
N ALA A 213 2.88 18.61 -7.38
CA ALA A 213 2.72 17.90 -6.10
C ALA A 213 2.42 16.42 -6.31
N ALA A 214 1.49 16.09 -7.20
CA ALA A 214 1.12 14.71 -7.54
C ALA A 214 2.31 13.91 -8.08
N ALA A 215 3.16 14.51 -8.90
CA ALA A 215 4.32 13.85 -9.48
C ALA A 215 5.36 13.36 -8.45
N TRP A 216 5.38 13.93 -7.25
CA TRP A 216 6.24 13.47 -6.14
C TRP A 216 5.61 12.36 -5.29
N LEU A 217 4.30 12.15 -5.40
CA LEU A 217 3.58 11.21 -4.54
C LEU A 217 3.76 9.76 -5.05
N PRO A 218 3.98 8.78 -4.15
CA PRO A 218 4.23 7.40 -4.54
C PRO A 218 3.05 6.77 -5.30
N LEU A 219 1.82 7.16 -5.01
CA LEU A 219 0.64 6.62 -5.68
C LEU A 219 0.57 7.00 -7.17
N SER A 220 1.06 8.19 -7.57
CA SER A 220 1.17 8.57 -8.98
C SER A 220 2.06 7.60 -9.75
N HIS A 221 3.25 7.32 -9.22
CA HIS A 221 4.17 6.37 -9.85
C HIS A 221 3.57 4.96 -9.95
N ALA A 222 2.78 4.54 -8.96
CA ALA A 222 2.06 3.28 -9.01
C ALA A 222 1.03 3.25 -10.15
N ILE A 223 0.25 4.31 -10.31
CA ILE A 223 -0.78 4.42 -11.35
C ILE A 223 -0.14 4.51 -12.73
N ASP A 224 0.95 5.24 -12.88
CA ASP A 224 1.70 5.37 -14.15
C ASP A 224 2.32 4.04 -14.60
N LEU A 225 2.59 3.11 -13.68
CA LEU A 225 2.98 1.73 -14.01
C LEU A 225 1.79 0.85 -14.34
N VAL A 226 0.72 0.87 -13.53
CA VAL A 226 -0.39 -0.08 -13.64
C VAL A 226 -1.34 0.26 -14.78
N ARG A 227 -1.67 1.54 -14.97
CA ARG A 227 -2.67 1.96 -15.98
C ARG A 227 -2.29 1.57 -17.40
N PRO A 228 -1.08 1.84 -17.91
CA PRO A 228 -0.68 1.40 -19.25
C PRO A 228 -0.76 -0.13 -19.41
N LEU A 229 -0.36 -0.90 -18.39
CA LEU A 229 -0.41 -2.36 -18.45
C LEU A 229 -1.83 -2.90 -18.63
N ILE A 230 -2.82 -2.28 -17.98
CA ILE A 230 -4.24 -2.64 -18.17
C ILE A 230 -4.74 -2.18 -19.55
N LEU A 231 -4.26 -1.02 -20.05
CA LEU A 231 -4.59 -0.45 -21.35
C LEU A 231 -3.81 -1.10 -22.52
N GLY A 232 -3.03 -2.15 -22.26
CA GLY A 232 -2.39 -2.96 -23.30
C GLY A 232 -1.12 -2.37 -23.89
N HIS A 233 -0.44 -1.44 -23.21
CA HIS A 233 0.84 -0.88 -23.63
C HIS A 233 1.83 -0.81 -22.48
N LEU A 234 3.12 -0.69 -22.82
CA LEU A 234 4.17 -0.59 -21.80
C LEU A 234 4.18 0.80 -21.18
N PRO A 235 4.40 0.90 -19.85
CA PRO A 235 4.56 2.18 -19.19
C PRO A 235 5.78 2.95 -19.71
N ALA A 236 5.67 4.26 -19.77
CA ALA A 236 6.83 5.12 -19.99
C ALA A 236 7.70 5.16 -18.73
N HIS A 237 9.02 5.36 -18.89
CA HIS A 237 9.95 5.57 -17.77
C HIS A 237 9.84 4.54 -16.62
N ILE A 238 9.61 3.26 -16.93
CA ILE A 238 9.42 2.16 -15.96
C ILE A 238 10.44 2.18 -14.83
N ALA A 239 11.73 2.31 -15.18
CA ALA A 239 12.82 2.32 -14.18
C ALA A 239 12.72 3.50 -13.22
N GLY A 240 12.30 4.67 -13.68
CA GLY A 240 12.10 5.86 -12.84
C GLY A 240 10.98 5.68 -11.83
N HIS A 241 9.82 5.17 -12.28
CA HIS A 241 8.68 4.92 -11.39
C HIS A 241 8.97 3.81 -10.36
N ILE A 242 9.65 2.73 -10.77
CA ILE A 242 10.10 1.67 -9.85
C ILE A 242 11.10 2.24 -8.83
N ALA A 243 12.07 3.03 -9.27
CA ALA A 243 13.06 3.64 -8.39
C ALA A 243 12.42 4.60 -7.39
N ALA A 244 11.44 5.40 -7.81
CA ALA A 244 10.71 6.30 -6.93
C ALA A 244 9.91 5.52 -5.85
N LEU A 245 9.15 4.49 -6.23
CA LEU A 245 8.45 3.64 -5.28
C LEU A 245 9.40 2.94 -4.31
N ALA A 246 10.50 2.38 -4.83
CA ALA A 246 11.52 1.73 -4.00
C ALA A 246 12.18 2.72 -3.02
N ALA A 247 12.48 3.94 -3.47
CA ALA A 247 13.05 4.98 -2.62
C ALA A 247 12.11 5.37 -1.48
N TRP A 248 10.81 5.60 -1.78
CA TRP A 248 9.78 5.84 -0.76
C TRP A 248 9.67 4.68 0.23
N GLY A 249 9.64 3.43 -0.26
CA GLY A 249 9.56 2.24 0.56
C GLY A 249 10.77 2.07 1.48
N LEU A 250 11.98 2.15 0.93
CA LEU A 250 13.23 1.98 1.69
C LEU A 250 13.42 3.08 2.73
N LEU A 251 13.19 4.35 2.34
CA LEU A 251 13.28 5.47 3.28
C LEU A 251 12.27 5.31 4.42
N SER A 252 11.01 5.01 4.09
CA SER A 252 9.97 4.82 5.09
C SER A 252 10.27 3.64 6.01
N TYR A 253 10.76 2.52 5.48
CA TYR A 253 11.12 1.36 6.29
C TYR A 253 12.29 1.65 7.24
N TRP A 254 13.31 2.37 6.75
CA TRP A 254 14.43 2.80 7.59
C TRP A 254 13.97 3.72 8.73
N LEU A 255 13.11 4.69 8.44
CA LEU A 255 12.51 5.58 9.45
C LEU A 255 11.64 4.78 10.44
N ALA A 256 10.81 3.86 9.95
CA ALA A 256 9.97 3.02 10.79
C ALA A 256 10.79 2.19 11.79
N LEU A 257 11.90 1.59 11.34
CA LEU A 257 12.84 0.88 12.20
C LEU A 257 13.43 1.78 13.27
N GLY A 258 13.93 2.97 12.90
CA GLY A 258 14.52 3.92 13.82
C GLY A 258 13.54 4.34 14.92
N PHE A 259 12.33 4.73 14.55
CA PHE A 259 11.30 5.13 15.51
C PHE A 259 10.81 3.97 16.39
N THR A 260 10.66 2.78 15.82
CA THR A 260 10.24 1.59 16.59
C THR A 260 11.32 1.17 17.59
N ARG A 261 12.60 1.16 17.19
CA ARG A 261 13.73 0.89 18.10
C ARG A 261 13.78 1.93 19.23
N HIS A 262 13.61 3.21 18.90
CA HIS A 262 13.56 4.28 19.93
C HIS A 262 12.39 4.09 20.90
N ARG A 263 11.26 3.57 20.44
CA ARG A 263 10.06 3.34 21.26
C ARG A 263 10.17 2.12 22.17
N LEU A 264 10.72 1.01 21.67
CA LEU A 264 10.68 -0.30 22.32
C LEU A 264 12.00 -0.73 22.97
N LEU A 265 13.15 -0.23 22.51
CA LEU A 265 14.47 -0.58 23.03
C LEU A 265 15.00 0.53 23.98
N LYS A 266 14.19 0.87 24.97
CA LYS A 266 14.60 1.83 26.03
C LYS A 266 15.46 1.17 27.07
#